data_08180d5b4f411e6b29ba8b90846841d4
#
_entry.id   08180d5b4f411e6b29ba8b90846841d4
#
_cell.length_a   1.000
_cell.length_b   1.000
_cell.length_c   1.000
_cell.angle_alpha   90.00
_cell.angle_beta   90.00
_cell.angle_gamma   90.00
#
_symmetry.space_group_name_H-M   'P 1'
#
loop_
_entity.id
_entity.type
_entity.pdbx_description
1 polymer ?
#
loop_
_entity_poly.entity_id
_entity_poly.type
_entity_poly.pdbx_seq_one_letter_code
_entity_poly.pdbx_strand_id
1 'polypeptide(L)'
;TVSPSLYHMNEGHSSFVALEVIKKFMEEKNVSFDVAKKLASTCTVFTTHTPVPAGNDIFPIDLMDRYFSSYYGELGISRNDFLNLGLKKENVMSDGFNMAVLALKIAGAKNGVSKLHGEVSRGLFSELWPETAANEVPIDYVTNGIHTGTWLAPTLKSLYNAYMRPLWQEKLYDAEVWKDIDNIPDNELWEAHKIQKNKLKILIRKNIKAQKIRHGASMEGLN
;
A
#
# COMPACT_ATOMS: atom_id res chain seq x y z
N THR A 1 -14.71 -9.55 23.16
CA THR A 1 -13.35 -9.33 22.60
C THR A 1 -13.28 -10.09 21.28
N VAL A 2 -12.89 -9.43 20.19
CA VAL A 2 -12.67 -10.11 18.89
C VAL A 2 -11.30 -10.74 18.92
N SER A 3 -11.19 -12.01 18.55
CA SER A 3 -9.92 -12.70 18.36
C SER A 3 -9.67 -12.90 16.85
N PRO A 4 -8.90 -12.05 16.19
CA PRO A 4 -8.62 -12.19 14.76
C PRO A 4 -7.80 -13.45 14.50
N SER A 5 -8.12 -14.15 13.41
CA SER A 5 -7.31 -15.27 12.91
C SER A 5 -6.16 -14.81 12.01
N LEU A 6 -6.24 -13.57 11.51
CA LEU A 6 -5.24 -12.97 10.63
C LEU A 6 -5.16 -11.47 10.88
N TYR A 7 -3.94 -10.93 10.89
CA TYR A 7 -3.63 -9.51 10.99
C TYR A 7 -3.06 -9.03 9.66
N HIS A 8 -3.78 -8.14 9.00
CA HIS A 8 -3.35 -7.56 7.74
C HIS A 8 -2.77 -6.16 7.97
N MET A 9 -1.47 -6.04 7.80
CA MET A 9 -0.75 -4.76 7.84
C MET A 9 -0.82 -4.11 6.46
N ASN A 10 -1.64 -3.07 6.35
CA ASN A 10 -1.83 -2.30 5.13
C ASN A 10 -0.90 -1.08 5.14
N GLU A 11 0.30 -1.21 4.55
CA GLU A 11 1.42 -0.28 4.54
C GLU A 11 2.22 -0.21 5.86
N GLY A 12 3.41 0.40 5.80
CA GLY A 12 4.38 0.47 6.88
C GLY A 12 3.87 1.09 8.18
N HIS A 13 3.00 2.10 8.11
CA HIS A 13 2.47 2.77 9.30
C HIS A 13 1.73 1.83 10.28
N SER A 14 1.27 0.67 9.83
CA SER A 14 0.60 -0.32 10.67
C SER A 14 1.54 -1.38 11.28
N SER A 15 2.84 -1.32 10.99
CA SER A 15 3.80 -2.41 11.29
C SER A 15 3.99 -2.69 12.78
N PHE A 16 3.78 -1.72 13.66
CA PHE A 16 3.88 -1.95 15.11
C PHE A 16 2.85 -2.95 15.63
N VAL A 17 1.76 -3.19 14.90
CA VAL A 17 0.80 -4.24 15.27
C VAL A 17 1.46 -5.61 15.34
N ALA A 18 2.48 -5.85 14.52
CA ALA A 18 3.21 -7.12 14.54
C ALA A 18 3.95 -7.36 15.86
N LEU A 19 4.46 -6.31 16.49
CA LEU A 19 5.12 -6.40 17.81
C LEU A 19 4.10 -6.74 18.90
N GLU A 20 2.91 -6.14 18.87
CA GLU A 20 1.84 -6.45 19.80
C GLU A 20 1.32 -7.89 19.62
N VAL A 21 1.25 -8.39 18.40
CA VAL A 21 0.89 -9.78 18.11
C VAL A 21 1.95 -10.73 18.68
N ILE A 22 3.24 -10.40 18.54
CA ILE A 22 4.33 -11.17 19.14
C ILE A 22 4.20 -11.18 20.66
N LYS A 23 4.05 -10.01 21.29
CA LYS A 23 3.89 -9.88 22.74
C LYS A 23 2.71 -10.70 23.25
N LYS A 24 1.57 -10.62 22.57
CA LYS A 24 0.39 -11.43 22.87
C LYS A 24 0.70 -12.94 22.86
N PHE A 25 1.40 -13.44 21.84
CA PHE A 25 1.79 -14.86 21.79
C PHE A 25 2.79 -15.23 22.90
N MET A 26 3.73 -14.33 23.24
CA MET A 26 4.63 -14.57 24.37
C MET A 26 3.85 -14.76 25.69
N GLU A 27 2.88 -13.87 25.95
CA GLU A 27 2.07 -13.93 27.17
C GLU A 27 1.11 -15.14 27.17
N GLU A 28 0.35 -15.36 26.09
CA GLU A 28 -0.66 -16.43 26.02
C GLU A 28 -0.07 -17.84 25.97
N LYS A 29 1.12 -18.00 25.35
CA LYS A 29 1.75 -19.31 25.16
C LYS A 29 2.95 -19.54 26.07
N ASN A 30 3.36 -18.52 26.82
CA ASN A 30 4.56 -18.56 27.67
C ASN A 30 5.81 -19.02 26.90
N VAL A 31 6.10 -18.36 25.78
CA VAL A 31 7.20 -18.69 24.86
C VAL A 31 8.13 -17.49 24.68
N SER A 32 9.35 -17.75 24.19
CA SER A 32 10.34 -16.71 23.90
C SER A 32 9.91 -15.84 22.70
N PHE A 33 10.53 -14.66 22.58
CA PHE A 33 10.33 -13.75 21.45
C PHE A 33 10.48 -14.45 20.09
N ASP A 34 11.52 -15.24 19.90
CA ASP A 34 11.79 -15.92 18.63
C ASP A 34 10.70 -16.92 18.24
N VAL A 35 10.18 -17.65 19.23
CA VAL A 35 9.06 -18.58 19.01
C VAL A 35 7.79 -17.80 18.71
N ALA A 36 7.50 -16.75 19.49
CA ALA A 36 6.34 -15.89 19.28
C ALA A 36 6.39 -15.17 17.92
N LYS A 37 7.56 -14.70 17.49
CA LYS A 37 7.78 -14.12 16.15
C LYS A 37 7.44 -15.11 15.03
N LYS A 38 7.83 -16.36 15.15
CA LYS A 38 7.46 -17.43 14.21
C LYS A 38 5.94 -17.68 14.20
N LEU A 39 5.30 -17.67 15.37
CA LEU A 39 3.85 -17.80 15.45
C LEU A 39 3.16 -16.58 14.82
N ALA A 40 3.62 -15.36 15.11
CA ALA A 40 3.08 -14.14 14.50
C ALA A 40 3.20 -14.16 12.98
N SER A 41 4.29 -14.69 12.42
CA SER A 41 4.43 -14.77 10.96
C SER A 41 3.36 -15.65 10.31
N THR A 42 2.82 -16.66 10.99
CA THR A 42 1.78 -17.53 10.43
C THR A 42 0.41 -16.86 10.29
N CYS A 43 0.19 -15.75 11.00
CA CYS A 43 -1.09 -15.03 11.01
C CYS A 43 -0.95 -13.55 10.65
N THR A 44 0.17 -13.11 10.08
CA THR A 44 0.37 -11.73 9.62
C THR A 44 0.62 -11.66 8.13
N VAL A 45 -0.02 -10.70 7.48
CA VAL A 45 0.17 -10.36 6.05
C VAL A 45 0.57 -8.90 5.96
N PHE A 46 1.51 -8.59 5.10
CA PHE A 46 1.92 -7.21 4.80
C PHE A 46 1.68 -6.87 3.34
N THR A 47 0.96 -5.78 3.11
CA THR A 47 0.76 -5.21 1.77
C THR A 47 1.43 -3.85 1.69
N THR A 48 2.42 -3.70 0.80
CA THR A 48 3.03 -2.40 0.49
C THR A 48 2.36 -1.74 -0.70
N HIS A 49 2.19 -0.42 -0.63
CA HIS A 49 1.63 0.41 -1.69
C HIS A 49 2.66 1.39 -2.25
N THR A 50 3.80 1.55 -1.57
CA THR A 50 4.79 2.57 -1.86
C THR A 50 5.86 2.07 -2.82
N PRO A 51 5.97 2.66 -4.04
CA PRO A 51 6.94 2.21 -5.05
C PRO A 51 8.31 2.90 -4.94
N VAL A 52 8.51 3.80 -3.99
CA VAL A 52 9.73 4.61 -3.87
C VAL A 52 10.23 4.69 -2.42
N PRO A 53 11.56 4.71 -2.18
CA PRO A 53 12.13 4.75 -0.83
C PRO A 53 11.62 5.91 0.03
N ALA A 54 11.47 7.10 -0.56
CA ALA A 54 11.07 8.33 0.14
C ALA A 54 9.64 8.30 0.72
N GLY A 55 8.81 7.34 0.30
CA GLY A 55 7.45 7.18 0.82
C GLY A 55 7.34 6.21 2.00
N ASN A 56 8.44 5.60 2.44
CA ASN A 56 8.45 4.74 3.61
C ASN A 56 8.70 5.56 4.87
N ASP A 57 7.92 5.29 5.93
CA ASP A 57 8.15 5.89 7.24
C ASP A 57 9.45 5.33 7.84
N ILE A 58 10.39 6.24 8.10
CA ILE A 58 11.69 5.93 8.71
C ILE A 58 11.87 6.82 9.93
N PHE A 59 11.99 6.22 11.09
CA PHE A 59 12.17 6.95 12.34
C PHE A 59 13.65 7.03 12.73
N PRO A 60 14.12 8.20 13.20
CA PRO A 60 15.44 8.33 13.82
C PRO A 60 15.58 7.37 15.01
N ILE A 61 16.79 6.86 15.22
CA ILE A 61 17.05 5.87 16.28
C ILE A 61 16.81 6.45 17.68
N ASP A 62 17.15 7.71 17.90
CA ASP A 62 16.90 8.42 19.16
C ASP A 62 15.41 8.52 19.49
N LEU A 63 14.57 8.65 18.47
CA LEU A 63 13.11 8.61 18.64
C LEU A 63 12.64 7.22 19.05
N MET A 64 13.20 6.17 18.44
CA MET A 64 12.91 4.79 18.83
C MET A 64 13.34 4.51 20.27
N ASP A 65 14.52 4.92 20.68
CA ASP A 65 15.00 4.80 22.05
C ASP A 65 14.09 5.55 23.03
N ARG A 66 13.64 6.74 22.68
CA ARG A 66 12.76 7.55 23.54
C ARG A 66 11.43 6.88 23.84
N TYR A 67 10.82 6.24 22.87
CA TYR A 67 9.47 5.66 23.00
C TYR A 67 9.44 4.17 23.30
N PHE A 68 10.49 3.42 22.95
CA PHE A 68 10.52 1.97 23.06
C PHE A 68 11.54 1.44 24.08
N SER A 69 12.22 2.30 24.85
CA SER A 69 13.25 1.88 25.82
C SER A 69 12.76 0.87 26.88
N SER A 70 11.51 0.94 27.31
CA SER A 70 10.91 -0.07 28.19
C SER A 70 10.35 -1.26 27.44
N TYR A 71 9.89 -1.05 26.21
CA TYR A 71 9.13 -2.02 25.44
C TYR A 71 9.98 -3.23 24.99
N TYR A 72 11.24 -3.01 24.56
CA TYR A 72 12.10 -4.14 24.20
C TYR A 72 12.49 -5.00 25.41
N GLY A 73 12.51 -4.41 26.61
CA GLY A 73 12.61 -5.18 27.86
C GLY A 73 11.39 -6.09 28.08
N GLU A 74 10.18 -5.61 27.77
CA GLU A 74 8.94 -6.41 27.86
C GLU A 74 8.92 -7.54 26.81
N LEU A 75 9.57 -7.36 25.67
CA LEU A 75 9.77 -8.39 24.66
C LEU A 75 10.91 -9.37 24.99
N GLY A 76 11.67 -9.13 26.07
CA GLY A 76 12.80 -9.97 26.47
C GLY A 76 13.96 -9.98 25.47
N ILE A 77 14.13 -8.92 24.67
CA ILE A 77 15.20 -8.77 23.68
C ILE A 77 16.07 -7.56 23.98
N SER A 78 17.29 -7.56 23.42
CA SER A 78 18.17 -6.40 23.56
C SER A 78 17.70 -5.22 22.72
N ARG A 79 18.17 -4.00 23.06
CA ARG A 79 17.97 -2.81 22.24
C ARG A 79 18.41 -3.03 20.79
N ASN A 80 19.56 -3.68 20.58
CA ASN A 80 20.09 -3.91 19.23
C ASN A 80 19.22 -4.89 18.45
N ASP A 81 18.73 -5.96 19.07
CA ASP A 81 17.82 -6.91 18.44
C ASP A 81 16.51 -6.24 18.03
N PHE A 82 15.97 -5.37 18.91
CA PHE A 82 14.79 -4.58 18.60
C PHE A 82 15.02 -3.65 17.40
N LEU A 83 16.10 -2.88 17.40
CA LEU A 83 16.41 -1.96 16.31
C LEU A 83 16.66 -2.72 14.99
N ASN A 84 17.33 -3.86 15.05
CA ASN A 84 17.57 -4.70 13.88
C ASN A 84 16.27 -5.18 13.20
N LEU A 85 15.12 -5.18 13.88
CA LEU A 85 13.83 -5.47 13.24
C LEU A 85 13.46 -4.44 12.16
N GLY A 86 13.84 -3.18 12.34
CA GLY A 86 13.55 -2.10 11.38
C GLY A 86 14.74 -1.66 10.52
N LEU A 87 15.94 -2.22 10.72
CA LEU A 87 17.11 -1.88 9.92
C LEU A 87 17.21 -2.75 8.67
N LYS A 88 17.57 -2.18 7.52
CA LYS A 88 17.82 -2.93 6.29
C LYS A 88 19.02 -3.86 6.43
N LYS A 89 20.09 -3.36 7.01
CA LYS A 89 21.31 -4.13 7.34
C LYS A 89 21.52 -4.15 8.84
N GLU A 90 21.87 -5.30 9.38
CA GLU A 90 22.08 -5.44 10.80
C GLU A 90 23.15 -4.48 11.33
N ASN A 91 22.84 -3.83 12.43
CA ASN A 91 23.69 -2.86 13.13
C ASN A 91 24.06 -1.59 12.32
N VAL A 92 23.49 -1.35 11.14
CA VAL A 92 23.67 -0.12 10.37
C VAL A 92 22.55 0.86 10.73
N MET A 93 22.79 1.68 11.76
CA MET A 93 21.80 2.59 12.34
C MET A 93 21.61 3.90 11.56
N SER A 94 22.52 4.22 10.63
CA SER A 94 22.49 5.47 9.85
C SER A 94 21.20 5.64 9.04
N ASP A 95 20.59 4.53 8.63
CA ASP A 95 19.41 4.52 7.77
C ASP A 95 18.09 4.69 8.55
N GLY A 96 18.16 4.68 9.91
CA GLY A 96 17.00 4.77 10.78
C GLY A 96 16.14 3.51 10.80
N PHE A 97 15.12 3.52 11.65
CA PHE A 97 14.17 2.41 11.82
C PHE A 97 13.06 2.51 10.78
N ASN A 98 13.04 1.61 9.82
CA ASN A 98 12.09 1.60 8.70
C ASN A 98 10.89 0.69 9.00
N MET A 99 9.69 1.26 8.96
CA MET A 99 8.44 0.56 9.28
C MET A 99 8.10 -0.55 8.29
N ALA A 100 8.36 -0.35 7.00
CA ALA A 100 8.14 -1.40 6.01
C ALA A 100 9.11 -2.57 6.20
N VAL A 101 10.36 -2.30 6.59
CA VAL A 101 11.35 -3.34 6.92
C VAL A 101 10.89 -4.18 8.11
N LEU A 102 10.37 -3.53 9.17
CA LEU A 102 9.78 -4.23 10.31
C LEU A 102 8.69 -5.21 9.86
N ALA A 103 7.73 -4.73 9.06
CA ALA A 103 6.66 -5.58 8.55
C ALA A 103 7.18 -6.73 7.68
N LEU A 104 8.12 -6.45 6.77
CA LEU A 104 8.72 -7.44 5.87
C LEU A 104 9.47 -8.54 6.63
N LYS A 105 10.12 -8.20 7.74
CA LYS A 105 10.85 -9.19 8.58
C LYS A 105 9.96 -10.06 9.44
N ILE A 106 8.71 -9.62 9.71
CA ILE A 106 7.81 -10.37 10.59
C ILE A 106 6.70 -11.08 9.80
N ALA A 107 6.09 -10.41 8.83
CA ALA A 107 4.95 -10.98 8.10
C ALA A 107 5.32 -12.29 7.38
N GLY A 108 4.43 -13.28 7.46
CA GLY A 108 4.58 -14.54 6.73
C GLY A 108 4.29 -14.39 5.24
N ALA A 109 3.24 -13.65 4.88
CA ALA A 109 2.92 -13.32 3.50
C ALA A 109 3.14 -11.83 3.23
N LYS A 110 3.69 -11.50 2.05
CA LYS A 110 4.04 -10.14 1.65
C LYS A 110 3.63 -9.91 0.21
N ASN A 111 2.99 -8.80 -0.09
CA ASN A 111 2.60 -8.49 -1.47
C ASN A 111 2.62 -6.99 -1.79
N GLY A 112 2.89 -6.70 -3.06
CA GLY A 112 2.57 -5.42 -3.69
C GLY A 112 1.16 -5.43 -4.26
N VAL A 113 0.67 -4.26 -4.72
CA VAL A 113 -0.72 -4.04 -5.14
C VAL A 113 -0.98 -4.18 -6.64
N SER A 114 0.01 -4.64 -7.39
CA SER A 114 -0.08 -5.06 -8.79
C SER A 114 1.16 -5.86 -9.17
N LYS A 115 1.14 -6.55 -10.32
CA LYS A 115 2.30 -7.30 -10.82
C LYS A 115 3.55 -6.42 -10.90
N LEU A 116 3.45 -5.28 -11.58
CA LEU A 116 4.56 -4.32 -11.70
C LEU A 116 5.02 -3.82 -10.33
N HIS A 117 4.09 -3.51 -9.42
CA HIS A 117 4.45 -3.05 -8.08
C HIS A 117 5.15 -4.14 -7.28
N GLY A 118 4.76 -5.41 -7.41
CA GLY A 118 5.48 -6.54 -6.81
C GLY A 118 6.92 -6.63 -7.31
N GLU A 119 7.14 -6.47 -8.62
CA GLU A 119 8.47 -6.45 -9.23
C GLU A 119 9.33 -5.28 -8.68
N VAL A 120 8.77 -4.07 -8.63
CA VAL A 120 9.45 -2.89 -8.06
C VAL A 120 9.75 -3.09 -6.57
N SER A 121 8.82 -3.64 -5.80
CA SER A 121 9.01 -3.88 -4.36
C SER A 121 10.10 -4.91 -4.09
N ARG A 122 10.20 -5.97 -4.90
CA ARG A 122 11.31 -6.93 -4.79
C ARG A 122 12.66 -6.25 -4.98
N GLY A 123 12.80 -5.38 -5.99
CA GLY A 123 14.01 -4.59 -6.21
C GLY A 123 14.32 -3.64 -5.04
N LEU A 124 13.30 -2.94 -4.53
CA LEU A 124 13.42 -1.96 -3.44
C LEU A 124 13.90 -2.56 -2.12
N PHE A 125 13.48 -3.80 -1.84
CA PHE A 125 13.77 -4.49 -0.58
C PHE A 125 14.70 -5.69 -0.73
N SER A 126 15.36 -5.87 -1.89
CA SER A 126 16.28 -6.99 -2.15
C SER A 126 17.40 -7.12 -1.13
N GLU A 127 17.86 -6.02 -0.54
CA GLU A 127 18.89 -6.01 0.51
C GLU A 127 18.52 -6.81 1.77
N LEU A 128 17.22 -7.08 2.00
CA LEU A 128 16.76 -7.92 3.11
C LEU A 128 16.98 -9.41 2.84
N TRP A 129 17.24 -9.80 1.59
CA TRP A 129 17.46 -11.18 1.15
C TRP A 129 18.68 -11.24 0.21
N PRO A 130 19.89 -10.96 0.74
CA PRO A 130 21.10 -10.82 -0.10
C PRO A 130 21.49 -12.09 -0.86
N GLU A 131 21.09 -13.27 -0.35
CA GLU A 131 21.36 -14.56 -1.00
C GLU A 131 20.28 -14.96 -2.02
N THR A 132 19.25 -14.12 -2.24
CA THR A 132 18.10 -14.44 -3.06
C THR A 132 18.12 -13.60 -4.34
N ALA A 133 17.90 -14.23 -5.49
CA ALA A 133 17.77 -13.50 -6.76
C ALA A 133 16.56 -12.54 -6.69
N ALA A 134 16.66 -11.38 -7.34
CA ALA A 134 15.66 -10.32 -7.24
C ALA A 134 14.24 -10.78 -7.60
N ASN A 135 14.08 -11.71 -8.53
CA ASN A 135 12.78 -12.28 -8.92
C ASN A 135 12.23 -13.31 -7.92
N GLU A 136 13.07 -13.80 -7.00
CA GLU A 136 12.72 -14.80 -5.99
C GLU A 136 12.55 -14.19 -4.58
N VAL A 137 12.82 -12.89 -4.42
CA VAL A 137 12.52 -12.18 -3.17
C VAL A 137 11.05 -12.41 -2.80
N PRO A 138 10.75 -12.84 -1.54
CA PRO A 138 9.42 -13.32 -1.16
C PRO A 138 8.40 -12.18 -0.98
N ILE A 139 8.21 -11.37 -2.01
CA ILE A 139 7.18 -10.35 -2.15
C ILE A 139 6.38 -10.68 -3.40
N ASP A 140 5.17 -11.15 -3.23
CA ASP A 140 4.24 -11.45 -4.31
C ASP A 140 3.41 -10.21 -4.70
N TYR A 141 2.34 -10.38 -5.44
CA TYR A 141 1.42 -9.30 -5.75
C TYR A 141 -0.03 -9.76 -5.72
N VAL A 142 -0.89 -8.85 -5.28
CA VAL A 142 -2.34 -8.98 -5.45
C VAL A 142 -2.81 -7.68 -6.08
N THR A 143 -3.35 -7.75 -7.30
CA THR A 143 -3.81 -6.55 -8.00
C THR A 143 -5.03 -5.98 -7.29
N ASN A 144 -4.97 -4.69 -6.95
CA ASN A 144 -6.09 -4.00 -6.33
C ASN A 144 -7.33 -4.06 -7.22
N GLY A 145 -8.47 -4.39 -6.61
CA GLY A 145 -9.77 -4.25 -7.25
C GLY A 145 -10.18 -2.78 -7.38
N ILE A 146 -11.02 -2.50 -8.37
CA ILE A 146 -11.66 -1.20 -8.53
C ILE A 146 -13.18 -1.35 -8.54
N HIS A 147 -13.88 -0.40 -7.95
CA HIS A 147 -15.33 -0.34 -8.05
C HIS A 147 -15.72 0.49 -9.28
N THR A 148 -15.89 -0.17 -10.41
CA THR A 148 -16.16 0.47 -11.72
C THR A 148 -17.35 1.44 -11.66
N GLY A 149 -18.41 1.09 -10.94
CA GLY A 149 -19.59 1.94 -10.79
C GLY A 149 -19.33 3.29 -10.12
N THR A 150 -18.34 3.39 -9.24
CA THR A 150 -17.93 4.65 -8.61
C THR A 150 -17.06 5.51 -9.53
N TRP A 151 -16.15 4.87 -10.26
CA TRP A 151 -15.11 5.58 -11.02
C TRP A 151 -15.49 5.87 -12.47
N LEU A 152 -16.43 5.09 -13.03
CA LEU A 152 -16.89 5.30 -14.39
C LEU A 152 -17.80 6.54 -14.49
N ALA A 153 -17.37 7.52 -15.28
CA ALA A 153 -18.15 8.74 -15.50
C ALA A 153 -19.51 8.44 -16.14
N PRO A 154 -20.59 9.15 -15.76
CA PRO A 154 -21.93 8.89 -16.30
C PRO A 154 -22.02 8.91 -17.84
N THR A 155 -21.27 9.79 -18.50
CA THR A 155 -21.20 9.85 -19.98
C THR A 155 -20.60 8.58 -20.59
N LEU A 156 -19.54 8.04 -20.01
CA LEU A 156 -18.95 6.76 -20.44
C LEU A 156 -19.86 5.59 -20.10
N LYS A 157 -20.52 5.63 -18.94
CA LYS A 157 -21.50 4.59 -18.58
C LYS A 157 -22.66 4.52 -19.58
N SER A 158 -23.16 5.68 -20.03
CA SER A 158 -24.22 5.74 -21.05
C SER A 158 -23.73 5.17 -22.38
N LEU A 159 -22.50 5.49 -22.78
CA LEU A 159 -21.87 4.96 -23.97
C LEU A 159 -21.71 3.44 -23.90
N TYR A 160 -21.19 2.92 -22.80
CA TYR A 160 -21.07 1.48 -22.60
C TYR A 160 -22.44 0.76 -22.59
N ASN A 161 -23.47 1.37 -22.01
CA ASN A 161 -24.82 0.80 -22.05
C ASN A 161 -25.42 0.74 -23.47
N ALA A 162 -24.98 1.63 -24.37
CA ALA A 162 -25.45 1.63 -25.76
C ALA A 162 -24.78 0.59 -26.64
N TYR A 163 -23.50 0.29 -26.39
CA TYR A 163 -22.67 -0.51 -27.29
C TYR A 163 -22.22 -1.86 -26.73
N MET A 164 -22.16 -2.02 -25.41
CA MET A 164 -21.80 -3.29 -24.79
C MET A 164 -23.03 -4.18 -24.60
N ARG A 165 -22.80 -5.48 -24.49
CA ARG A 165 -23.84 -6.47 -24.23
C ARG A 165 -24.61 -6.19 -22.95
N PRO A 166 -25.88 -6.59 -22.84
CA PRO A 166 -26.67 -6.45 -21.63
C PRO A 166 -25.97 -7.05 -20.41
N LEU A 167 -26.14 -6.42 -19.23
CA LEU A 167 -25.60 -6.88 -17.95
C LEU A 167 -24.05 -6.89 -17.88
N TRP A 168 -23.37 -6.13 -18.75
CA TRP A 168 -21.91 -6.00 -18.72
C TRP A 168 -21.38 -5.62 -17.33
N GLN A 169 -22.12 -4.84 -16.57
CA GLN A 169 -21.75 -4.41 -15.21
C GLN A 169 -21.66 -5.56 -14.20
N GLU A 170 -22.39 -6.66 -14.44
CA GLU A 170 -22.41 -7.85 -13.57
C GLU A 170 -21.26 -8.82 -13.89
N LYS A 171 -20.61 -8.65 -15.03
CA LYS A 171 -19.57 -9.54 -15.55
C LYS A 171 -18.24 -8.82 -15.81
N LEU A 172 -17.89 -7.85 -14.96
CA LEU A 172 -16.67 -7.06 -15.13
C LEU A 172 -15.37 -7.88 -15.11
N TYR A 173 -15.42 -9.08 -14.54
CA TYR A 173 -14.30 -10.03 -14.50
C TYR A 173 -14.14 -10.86 -15.78
N ASP A 174 -15.13 -10.85 -16.66
CA ASP A 174 -15.13 -11.61 -17.90
C ASP A 174 -14.52 -10.79 -19.05
N ALA A 175 -13.36 -11.23 -19.55
CA ALA A 175 -12.65 -10.54 -20.63
C ALA A 175 -13.48 -10.44 -21.93
N GLU A 176 -14.39 -11.39 -22.16
CA GLU A 176 -15.25 -11.39 -23.35
C GLU A 176 -16.23 -10.20 -23.39
N VAL A 177 -16.65 -9.73 -22.20
CA VAL A 177 -17.51 -8.54 -22.09
C VAL A 177 -16.80 -7.29 -22.61
N TRP A 178 -15.50 -7.20 -22.37
CA TRP A 178 -14.70 -6.02 -22.76
C TRP A 178 -14.36 -5.94 -24.24
N LYS A 179 -14.53 -7.03 -25.01
CA LYS A 179 -14.38 -7.00 -26.48
C LYS A 179 -15.45 -6.14 -27.15
N ASP A 180 -16.61 -5.95 -26.52
CA ASP A 180 -17.67 -5.11 -27.05
C ASP A 180 -17.29 -3.61 -27.10
N ILE A 181 -16.23 -3.20 -26.40
CA ILE A 181 -15.68 -1.83 -26.47
C ILE A 181 -15.29 -1.44 -27.91
N ASP A 182 -14.82 -2.38 -28.69
CA ASP A 182 -14.43 -2.17 -30.09
C ASP A 182 -15.61 -1.79 -31.00
N ASN A 183 -16.86 -1.99 -30.54
CA ASN A 183 -18.07 -1.55 -31.23
C ASN A 183 -18.38 -0.06 -31.05
N ILE A 184 -17.70 0.61 -30.13
CA ILE A 184 -17.94 2.04 -29.85
C ILE A 184 -17.29 2.89 -30.96
N PRO A 185 -18.04 3.74 -31.68
CA PRO A 185 -17.44 4.63 -32.67
C PRO A 185 -16.44 5.61 -32.02
N ASP A 186 -15.26 5.75 -32.65
CA ASP A 186 -14.17 6.61 -32.16
C ASP A 186 -14.62 8.06 -31.88
N ASN A 187 -15.47 8.61 -32.74
CA ASN A 187 -15.99 9.97 -32.58
C ASN A 187 -16.85 10.11 -31.31
N GLU A 188 -17.68 9.12 -30.99
CA GLU A 188 -18.53 9.16 -29.78
C GLU A 188 -17.69 8.97 -28.52
N LEU A 189 -16.72 8.07 -28.54
CA LEU A 189 -15.75 7.88 -27.45
C LEU A 189 -14.97 9.19 -27.20
N TRP A 190 -14.53 9.83 -28.30
CA TRP A 190 -13.80 11.09 -28.20
C TRP A 190 -14.64 12.24 -27.66
N GLU A 191 -15.90 12.36 -28.06
CA GLU A 191 -16.81 13.37 -27.50
C GLU A 191 -17.07 13.15 -26.01
N ALA A 192 -17.29 11.91 -25.57
CA ALA A 192 -17.40 11.57 -24.16
C ALA A 192 -16.14 11.99 -23.37
N HIS A 193 -14.97 11.79 -23.96
CA HIS A 193 -13.68 12.19 -23.39
C HIS A 193 -13.54 13.72 -23.27
N LYS A 194 -13.92 14.46 -24.31
CA LYS A 194 -13.92 15.95 -24.31
C LYS A 194 -14.81 16.51 -23.19
N ILE A 195 -15.99 15.92 -23.02
CA ILE A 195 -16.92 16.31 -21.95
C ILE A 195 -16.24 16.16 -20.57
N GLN A 196 -15.57 15.03 -20.31
CA GLN A 196 -14.88 14.81 -19.03
C GLN A 196 -13.69 15.78 -18.85
N LYS A 197 -12.89 15.99 -19.89
CA LYS A 197 -11.80 16.98 -19.86
C LYS A 197 -12.29 18.39 -19.55
N ASN A 198 -13.41 18.79 -20.12
CA ASN A 198 -14.00 20.11 -19.84
C ASN A 198 -14.49 20.23 -18.40
N LYS A 199 -15.16 19.19 -17.87
CA LYS A 199 -15.55 19.15 -16.45
C LYS A 199 -14.33 19.27 -15.53
N LEU A 200 -13.25 18.56 -15.83
CA LEU A 200 -11.99 18.62 -15.05
C LEU A 200 -11.38 20.03 -15.11
N LYS A 201 -11.31 20.66 -16.30
CA LYS A 201 -10.82 22.04 -16.45
C LYS A 201 -11.61 23.03 -15.60
N ILE A 202 -12.94 22.90 -15.59
CA ILE A 202 -13.83 23.78 -14.79
C ILE A 202 -13.54 23.55 -13.30
N LEU A 203 -13.42 22.30 -12.86
CA LEU A 203 -13.10 21.97 -11.46
C LEU A 203 -11.75 22.54 -11.03
N ILE A 204 -10.71 22.35 -11.85
CA ILE A 204 -9.36 22.87 -11.58
C ILE A 204 -9.39 24.39 -11.46
N ARG A 205 -10.01 25.09 -12.41
CA ARG A 205 -10.14 26.56 -12.38
C ARG A 205 -10.87 27.04 -11.11
N LYS A 206 -11.96 26.36 -10.74
CA LYS A 206 -12.70 26.66 -9.50
C LYS A 206 -11.81 26.51 -8.27
N ASN A 207 -11.04 25.42 -8.17
CA ASN A 207 -10.18 25.14 -7.03
C ASN A 207 -9.01 26.13 -6.95
N ILE A 208 -8.35 26.42 -8.08
CA ILE A 208 -7.27 27.41 -8.13
C ILE A 208 -7.81 28.81 -7.75
N LYS A 209 -8.99 29.19 -8.24
CA LYS A 209 -9.62 30.46 -7.85
C LYS A 209 -9.86 30.52 -6.35
N ALA A 210 -10.43 29.48 -5.77
CA ALA A 210 -10.67 29.40 -4.32
C ALA A 210 -9.37 29.43 -3.51
N GLN A 211 -8.31 28.80 -3.99
CA GLN A 211 -6.98 28.82 -3.36
C GLN A 211 -6.36 30.21 -3.42
N LYS A 212 -6.36 30.86 -4.59
CA LYS A 212 -5.84 32.24 -4.75
C LYS A 212 -6.58 33.23 -3.84
N ILE A 213 -7.90 33.13 -3.72
CA ILE A 213 -8.69 33.98 -2.81
C ILE A 213 -8.23 33.75 -1.35
N ARG A 214 -8.09 32.51 -0.92
CA ARG A 214 -7.66 32.20 0.46
C ARG A 214 -6.26 32.73 0.78
N HIS A 215 -5.38 32.80 -0.21
CA HIS A 215 -4.00 33.26 -0.03
C HIS A 215 -3.77 34.72 -0.44
N GLY A 216 -4.82 35.50 -0.77
CA GLY A 216 -4.70 36.90 -1.21
C GLY A 216 -3.87 37.10 -2.49
N ALA A 217 -3.76 36.04 -3.33
CA ALA A 217 -2.94 36.08 -4.54
C ALA A 217 -3.71 36.69 -5.74
N SER A 218 -2.96 37.26 -6.69
CA SER A 218 -3.52 37.81 -7.93
C SER A 218 -4.34 36.79 -8.71
N MET A 219 -5.45 37.25 -9.32
CA MET A 219 -6.32 36.44 -10.15
C MET A 219 -5.88 36.39 -11.62
N GLU A 220 -4.75 37.03 -11.97
CA GLU A 220 -4.20 37.01 -13.33
C GLU A 220 -3.97 35.59 -13.86
N GLY A 221 -4.28 35.37 -15.14
CA GLY A 221 -4.09 34.07 -15.82
C GLY A 221 -5.14 32.98 -15.53
N LEU A 222 -6.30 33.30 -14.94
CA LEU A 222 -7.39 32.37 -14.68
C LEU A 222 -8.54 32.40 -15.70
N ASN A 223 -8.41 33.13 -16.78
CA ASN A 223 -9.40 33.22 -17.86
C ASN A 223 -9.36 32.03 -18.80
#